data_9368891164a139d7ca52965ba5b3beec
#
_entry.id   9368891164a139d7ca52965ba5b3beec
#
_cell.length_a   1.000
_cell.length_b   1.000
_cell.length_c   1.000
_cell.angle_alpha   90.00
_cell.angle_beta   90.00
_cell.angle_gamma   90.00
#
_symmetry.space_group_name_H-M   'P 1'
#
loop_
_entity.id
_entity.type
_entity.pdbx_description
1 polymer ?
#
loop_
_entity_poly.entity_id
_entity_poly.type
_entity_poly.pdbx_seq_one_letter_code
_entity_poly.pdbx_strand_id
1 'polypeptide(L)'
;AKTRQRILKNNEKLAKAAAAHTDDDDELPEFRDQGFTRPKVLLVVPFRHTAKVWVDMLMSYAGCEQVEQKTRFHKEFSLPPGSFDKLADPEFAHRYPDDHRHTFQGNIDDNFKLGIKLTRKTLKLYSPFYESDVIVASPLGLRLLIEKEHEHDYLSSMEVVMVDQMDVMLM
;
A
#
# COMPACT_ATOMS: atom_id res chain seq x y z
N ALA A 1 -3.37 -12.56 -13.34
CA ALA A 1 -3.54 -12.88 -14.78
C ALA A 1 -4.57 -11.97 -15.44
N LYS A 2 -5.80 -11.82 -14.91
CA LYS A 2 -6.88 -10.99 -15.49
C LYS A 2 -6.51 -9.51 -15.63
N THR A 3 -5.86 -8.93 -14.64
CA THR A 3 -5.45 -7.52 -14.61
C THR A 3 -4.44 -7.18 -15.70
N ARG A 4 -3.43 -8.03 -15.91
CA ARG A 4 -2.45 -7.85 -16.99
C ARG A 4 -3.10 -7.89 -18.37
N GLN A 5 -4.09 -8.77 -18.59
CA GLN A 5 -4.82 -8.83 -19.84
C GLN A 5 -5.66 -7.58 -20.09
N ARG A 6 -6.26 -6.97 -19.04
CA ARG A 6 -6.98 -5.69 -19.15
C ARG A 6 -6.04 -4.55 -19.56
N ILE A 7 -4.89 -4.43 -18.89
CA ILE A 7 -3.89 -3.40 -19.21
C ILE A 7 -3.43 -3.53 -20.66
N LEU A 8 -3.09 -4.73 -21.12
CA LEU A 8 -2.69 -4.96 -22.50
C LEU A 8 -3.80 -4.57 -23.49
N LYS A 9 -5.05 -4.95 -23.20
CA LYS A 9 -6.20 -4.65 -24.04
C LYS A 9 -6.51 -3.15 -24.11
N ASN A 10 -6.31 -2.41 -23.02
CA ASN A 10 -6.48 -0.96 -22.97
C ASN A 10 -5.33 -0.25 -23.70
N ASN A 11 -4.09 -0.71 -23.54
CA ASN A 11 -2.95 -0.19 -24.29
C ASN A 11 -3.11 -0.40 -25.81
N GLU A 12 -3.65 -1.54 -26.23
CA GLU A 12 -3.97 -1.80 -27.64
C GLU A 12 -5.07 -0.84 -28.17
N LYS A 13 -6.08 -0.54 -27.34
CA LYS A 13 -7.14 0.43 -27.70
C LYS A 13 -6.60 1.83 -27.81
N LEU A 14 -5.73 2.26 -26.88
CA LEU A 14 -5.05 3.56 -26.94
C LEU A 14 -4.17 3.67 -28.17
N ALA A 15 -3.36 2.66 -28.46
CA ALA A 15 -2.51 2.65 -29.63
C ALA A 15 -3.33 2.71 -30.94
N LYS A 16 -4.47 2.01 -31.00
CA LYS A 16 -5.40 2.07 -32.15
C LYS A 16 -6.07 3.44 -32.27
N ALA A 17 -6.50 4.03 -31.16
CA ALA A 17 -7.08 5.36 -31.16
C ALA A 17 -6.05 6.42 -31.60
N ALA A 18 -4.83 6.37 -31.06
CA ALA A 18 -3.74 7.27 -31.47
C ALA A 18 -3.36 7.11 -32.96
N ALA A 19 -3.41 5.88 -33.49
CA ALA A 19 -3.11 5.64 -34.91
C ALA A 19 -4.27 6.03 -35.86
N ALA A 20 -5.49 6.15 -35.35
CA ALA A 20 -6.68 6.55 -36.12
C ALA A 20 -6.90 8.06 -36.13
N HIS A 21 -6.26 8.81 -35.21
CA HIS A 21 -6.34 10.27 -35.14
C HIS A 21 -5.41 10.91 -36.18
N THR A 22 -6.02 11.52 -37.17
CA THR A 22 -5.32 12.28 -38.22
C THR A 22 -5.64 13.78 -38.21
N ASP A 23 -6.52 14.26 -37.31
CA ASP A 23 -6.92 15.66 -37.22
C ASP A 23 -6.83 16.23 -35.80
N ASP A 24 -6.40 17.49 -35.74
CA ASP A 24 -5.91 18.23 -34.55
C ASP A 24 -6.97 18.63 -33.49
N ASP A 25 -8.24 18.28 -33.62
CA ASP A 25 -9.31 18.84 -32.78
C ASP A 25 -10.16 17.82 -31.99
N ASP A 26 -9.90 16.53 -32.11
CA ASP A 26 -10.62 15.54 -31.32
C ASP A 26 -9.77 15.06 -30.14
N GLU A 27 -10.20 15.35 -28.91
CA GLU A 27 -9.60 14.82 -27.70
C GLU A 27 -9.55 13.29 -27.78
N LEU A 28 -8.37 12.71 -27.60
CA LEU A 28 -8.18 11.26 -27.46
C LEU A 28 -9.14 10.74 -26.38
N PRO A 29 -9.85 9.64 -26.60
CA PRO A 29 -10.75 9.09 -25.61
C PRO A 29 -10.02 8.85 -24.30
N GLU A 30 -10.41 9.59 -23.29
CA GLU A 30 -9.84 9.54 -21.95
C GLU A 30 -10.27 8.25 -21.28
N PHE A 31 -9.47 7.21 -21.41
CA PHE A 31 -9.70 5.98 -20.69
C PHE A 31 -9.24 6.15 -19.23
N ARG A 32 -9.95 6.93 -18.47
CA ARG A 32 -9.78 7.05 -17.00
C ARG A 32 -10.20 5.78 -16.27
N ASP A 33 -10.43 4.72 -17.03
CA ASP A 33 -11.07 3.53 -16.50
C ASP A 33 -10.10 2.65 -15.73
N GLN A 34 -10.64 2.05 -14.69
CA GLN A 34 -10.04 1.09 -13.79
C GLN A 34 -9.19 0.06 -14.57
N GLY A 35 -7.88 0.12 -14.40
CA GLY A 35 -6.96 -0.80 -15.07
C GLY A 35 -5.81 -0.11 -15.78
N PHE A 36 -5.81 1.21 -15.91
CA PHE A 36 -4.71 1.97 -16.44
C PHE A 36 -3.51 2.00 -15.51
N THR A 37 -3.75 2.11 -14.22
CA THR A 37 -2.70 2.12 -13.23
C THR A 37 -2.46 0.73 -12.67
N ARG A 38 -1.24 0.47 -12.28
CA ARG A 38 -0.79 -0.82 -11.80
C ARG A 38 -1.36 -1.21 -10.43
N PRO A 39 -1.53 -0.29 -9.46
CA PRO A 39 -2.01 -0.63 -8.12
C PRO A 39 -3.40 -1.25 -8.16
N LYS A 40 -3.57 -2.39 -7.48
CA LYS A 40 -4.83 -3.13 -7.45
C LYS A 40 -5.32 -3.43 -6.05
N VAL A 41 -4.43 -3.40 -5.08
CA VAL A 41 -4.74 -3.72 -3.69
C VAL A 41 -4.37 -2.54 -2.81
N LEU A 42 -5.33 -2.07 -2.03
CA LEU A 42 -5.13 -1.11 -0.97
C LEU A 42 -5.37 -1.79 0.37
N LEU A 43 -4.37 -1.76 1.24
CA LEU A 43 -4.46 -2.20 2.61
C LEU A 43 -4.41 -0.98 3.53
N VAL A 44 -5.48 -0.76 4.27
CA VAL A 44 -5.59 0.34 5.24
C VAL A 44 -5.48 -0.25 6.64
N VAL A 45 -4.51 0.23 7.41
CA VAL A 45 -4.22 -0.22 8.77
C VAL A 45 -3.87 0.96 9.67
N PRO A 46 -4.18 0.91 10.99
CA PRO A 46 -4.03 2.09 11.85
C PRO A 46 -2.58 2.51 12.08
N PHE A 47 -1.68 1.57 12.36
CA PHE A 47 -0.35 1.84 12.86
C PHE A 47 0.76 1.15 12.06
N ARG A 48 1.99 1.68 12.18
CA ARG A 48 3.18 1.08 11.55
C ARG A 48 3.42 -0.35 12.03
N HIS A 49 3.16 -0.66 13.30
CA HIS A 49 3.28 -2.03 13.81
C HIS A 49 2.35 -2.99 13.07
N THR A 50 1.08 -2.62 12.91
CA THR A 50 0.11 -3.45 12.17
C THR A 50 0.52 -3.62 10.72
N ALA A 51 0.95 -2.52 10.06
CA ALA A 51 1.48 -2.57 8.70
C ALA A 51 2.69 -3.51 8.60
N LYS A 52 3.59 -3.48 9.61
CA LYS A 52 4.75 -4.37 9.65
C LYS A 52 4.34 -5.84 9.68
N VAL A 53 3.37 -6.20 10.50
CA VAL A 53 2.87 -7.59 10.59
C VAL A 53 2.34 -8.06 9.23
N TRP A 54 1.51 -7.23 8.58
CA TRP A 54 0.96 -7.55 7.26
C TRP A 54 2.03 -7.69 6.18
N VAL A 55 3.00 -6.78 6.15
CA VAL A 55 4.08 -6.82 5.15
C VAL A 55 5.05 -7.96 5.41
N ASP A 56 5.36 -8.30 6.66
CA ASP A 56 6.17 -9.46 7.02
C ASP A 56 5.48 -10.77 6.58
N MET A 57 4.16 -10.88 6.78
CA MET A 57 3.36 -11.99 6.24
C MET A 57 3.42 -12.02 4.71
N LEU A 58 3.21 -10.89 4.05
CA LEU A 58 3.29 -10.81 2.58
C LEU A 58 4.67 -11.26 2.08
N MET A 59 5.75 -10.83 2.71
CA MET A 59 7.12 -11.27 2.37
C MET A 59 7.29 -12.78 2.52
N SER A 60 6.71 -13.39 3.56
CA SER A 60 6.82 -14.81 3.80
C SER A 60 6.03 -15.67 2.80
N TYR A 61 4.87 -15.18 2.35
CA TYR A 61 3.99 -15.90 1.42
C TYR A 61 4.26 -15.61 -0.06
N ALA A 62 4.91 -14.51 -0.38
CA ALA A 62 5.15 -14.11 -1.77
C ALA A 62 6.08 -15.06 -2.54
N GLY A 63 6.85 -15.92 -1.84
CA GLY A 63 7.78 -16.85 -2.47
C GLY A 63 8.86 -16.17 -3.31
N CYS A 64 9.16 -14.90 -3.01
CA CYS A 64 10.19 -14.14 -3.71
C CYS A 64 11.59 -14.52 -3.22
N GLU A 65 12.54 -14.62 -4.15
CA GLU A 65 13.93 -14.93 -3.84
C GLU A 65 14.63 -13.76 -3.10
N GLN A 66 14.19 -12.53 -3.39
CA GLN A 66 14.79 -11.31 -2.85
C GLN A 66 13.73 -10.30 -2.41
N VAL A 67 14.05 -9.54 -1.34
CA VAL A 67 13.24 -8.41 -0.88
C VAL A 67 14.12 -7.16 -0.84
N GLU A 68 13.82 -6.20 -1.71
CA GLU A 68 14.53 -4.91 -1.74
C GLU A 68 14.01 -3.98 -0.63
N GLN A 69 14.91 -3.19 -0.04
CA GLN A 69 14.63 -2.19 1.02
C GLN A 69 14.13 -2.80 2.35
N LYS A 70 14.32 -4.09 2.58
CA LYS A 70 13.86 -4.78 3.80
C LYS A 70 14.43 -4.15 5.08
N THR A 71 15.72 -3.82 5.09
CA THR A 71 16.38 -3.21 6.26
C THR A 71 15.80 -1.83 6.59
N ARG A 72 15.56 -1.01 5.56
CA ARG A 72 14.90 0.29 5.72
C ARG A 72 13.50 0.13 6.31
N PHE A 73 12.73 -0.81 5.78
CA PHE A 73 11.37 -1.10 6.24
C PHE A 73 11.35 -1.49 7.72
N HIS A 74 12.18 -2.44 8.12
CA HIS A 74 12.24 -2.84 9.53
C HIS A 74 12.69 -1.70 10.45
N LYS A 75 13.61 -0.83 9.99
CA LYS A 75 14.04 0.34 10.77
C LYS A 75 12.91 1.36 10.97
N GLU A 76 12.10 1.63 9.93
CA GLU A 76 11.04 2.64 9.96
C GLU A 76 9.76 2.14 10.62
N PHE A 77 9.43 0.85 10.49
CA PHE A 77 8.19 0.27 10.97
C PHE A 77 8.30 -0.47 12.31
N SER A 78 9.51 -0.72 12.80
CA SER A 78 9.72 -1.21 14.17
C SER A 78 9.71 -0.05 15.17
N LEU A 79 9.70 -0.41 16.44
CA LEU A 79 9.81 0.56 17.51
C LEU A 79 11.12 1.37 17.37
N PRO A 80 11.10 2.70 17.48
CA PRO A 80 12.30 3.51 17.37
C PRO A 80 13.38 3.10 18.39
N PRO A 81 14.66 3.12 18.02
CA PRO A 81 15.76 2.80 18.95
C PRO A 81 15.71 3.67 20.20
N GLY A 82 15.85 3.05 21.37
CA GLY A 82 15.77 3.74 22.67
C GLY A 82 14.36 3.99 23.20
N SER A 83 13.32 3.65 22.44
CA SER A 83 11.95 3.69 22.94
C SER A 83 11.65 2.44 23.77
N PHE A 84 10.86 2.62 24.82
CA PHE A 84 10.41 1.53 25.68
C PHE A 84 8.93 1.23 25.43
N ASP A 85 8.62 0.00 25.09
CA ASP A 85 7.25 -0.47 24.91
C ASP A 85 6.74 -1.11 26.19
N LYS A 86 5.93 -0.35 26.94
CA LYS A 86 5.32 -0.84 28.19
C LYS A 86 4.35 -2.00 27.96
N LEU A 87 3.75 -2.10 26.78
CA LEU A 87 2.76 -3.13 26.49
C LEU A 87 3.42 -4.47 26.11
N ALA A 88 4.66 -4.43 25.63
CA ALA A 88 5.46 -5.61 25.37
C ALA A 88 6.22 -6.12 26.62
N ASP A 89 6.39 -5.28 27.64
CA ASP A 89 7.10 -5.63 28.87
C ASP A 89 6.23 -6.49 29.80
N PRO A 90 6.67 -7.70 30.17
CA PRO A 90 5.91 -8.59 31.06
C PRO A 90 5.54 -7.97 32.42
N GLU A 91 6.35 -7.05 32.93
CA GLU A 91 6.12 -6.38 34.21
C GLU A 91 4.90 -5.44 34.15
N PHE A 92 4.66 -4.80 32.99
CA PHE A 92 3.59 -3.82 32.82
C PHE A 92 2.40 -4.38 32.02
N ALA A 93 2.64 -5.31 31.12
CA ALA A 93 1.67 -5.86 30.17
C ALA A 93 0.41 -6.43 30.88
N HIS A 94 0.58 -7.05 32.04
CA HIS A 94 -0.53 -7.65 32.80
C HIS A 94 -1.58 -6.65 33.29
N ARG A 95 -1.27 -5.34 33.28
CA ARG A 95 -2.17 -4.26 33.70
C ARG A 95 -3.16 -3.86 32.61
N TYR A 96 -2.95 -4.32 31.40
CA TYR A 96 -3.74 -3.96 30.22
C TYR A 96 -4.46 -5.18 29.67
N PRO A 97 -5.72 -5.04 29.19
CA PRO A 97 -6.42 -6.09 28.48
C PRO A 97 -5.63 -6.58 27.26
N ASP A 98 -5.84 -7.85 26.88
CA ASP A 98 -5.09 -8.49 25.81
C ASP A 98 -5.32 -7.82 24.44
N ASP A 99 -6.56 -7.42 24.17
CA ASP A 99 -6.95 -6.67 22.98
C ASP A 99 -6.25 -5.32 22.87
N HIS A 100 -6.21 -4.57 23.98
CA HIS A 100 -5.50 -3.30 24.05
C HIS A 100 -3.99 -3.48 23.78
N ARG A 101 -3.36 -4.48 24.39
CA ARG A 101 -1.95 -4.79 24.17
C ARG A 101 -1.68 -5.13 22.71
N HIS A 102 -2.50 -6.00 22.15
CA HIS A 102 -2.36 -6.43 20.76
C HIS A 102 -2.47 -5.26 19.78
N THR A 103 -3.36 -4.31 20.06
CA THR A 103 -3.61 -3.15 19.21
C THR A 103 -2.51 -2.10 19.28
N PHE A 104 -2.07 -1.76 20.50
CA PHE A 104 -1.21 -0.58 20.74
C PHE A 104 0.25 -0.91 21.06
N GLN A 105 0.68 -2.17 20.99
CA GLN A 105 2.08 -2.53 21.14
C GLN A 105 2.91 -2.09 19.92
N GLY A 106 4.21 -1.88 20.13
CA GLY A 106 5.13 -1.59 19.05
C GLY A 106 5.08 -0.14 18.56
N ASN A 107 5.27 0.07 17.29
CA ASN A 107 5.28 1.40 16.68
C ASN A 107 3.86 1.85 16.31
N ILE A 108 3.29 2.74 17.12
CA ILE A 108 1.94 3.29 16.95
C ILE A 108 1.88 4.58 16.11
N ASP A 109 2.96 4.91 15.38
CA ASP A 109 2.92 6.03 14.43
C ASP A 109 1.92 5.69 13.30
N ASP A 110 0.97 6.61 13.09
CA ASP A 110 -0.12 6.51 12.12
C ASP A 110 0.15 7.30 10.83
N ASN A 111 1.31 7.95 10.70
CA ASN A 111 1.66 8.69 9.50
C ASN A 111 2.58 7.88 8.59
N PHE A 112 1.99 7.04 7.73
CA PHE A 112 2.76 6.27 6.77
C PHE A 112 1.96 5.93 5.50
N LYS A 113 2.72 5.71 4.43
CA LYS A 113 2.28 5.17 3.15
C LYS A 113 3.42 4.38 2.52
N LEU A 114 3.13 3.22 1.96
CA LEU A 114 4.12 2.29 1.43
C LEU A 114 3.61 1.65 0.14
N GLY A 115 4.34 1.86 -0.95
CA GLY A 115 4.12 1.16 -2.20
C GLY A 115 4.93 -0.13 -2.26
N ILE A 116 4.30 -1.23 -2.67
CA ILE A 116 4.92 -2.55 -2.82
C ILE A 116 4.74 -3.04 -4.24
N LYS A 117 5.85 -3.39 -4.90
CA LYS A 117 5.87 -3.94 -6.24
C LYS A 117 6.29 -5.41 -6.18
N LEU A 118 5.48 -6.27 -6.76
CA LEU A 118 5.74 -7.69 -6.89
C LEU A 118 6.24 -7.99 -8.30
N THR A 119 7.41 -8.57 -8.38
CA THR A 119 7.94 -9.12 -9.62
C THR A 119 8.00 -10.64 -9.51
N ARG A 120 8.42 -11.33 -10.56
CA ARG A 120 8.50 -12.79 -10.56
C ARG A 120 9.45 -13.36 -9.50
N LYS A 121 10.50 -12.60 -9.14
CA LYS A 121 11.56 -13.05 -8.23
C LYS A 121 11.80 -12.12 -7.05
N THR A 122 11.34 -10.87 -7.13
CA THR A 122 11.68 -9.83 -6.18
C THR A 122 10.45 -9.11 -5.68
N LEU A 123 10.38 -8.90 -4.38
CA LEU A 123 9.44 -7.99 -3.74
C LEU A 123 10.17 -6.67 -3.46
N LYS A 124 9.68 -5.57 -4.01
CA LYS A 124 10.27 -4.24 -3.86
C LYS A 124 9.40 -3.40 -2.93
N LEU A 125 9.93 -3.05 -1.78
CA LEU A 125 9.32 -2.09 -0.87
C LEU A 125 9.69 -0.66 -1.28
N TYR A 126 8.85 0.32 -0.92
CA TYR A 126 9.02 1.75 -1.28
C TYR A 126 9.04 2.01 -2.80
N SER A 127 8.31 1.21 -3.55
CA SER A 127 8.11 1.50 -4.97
C SER A 127 7.22 2.73 -5.16
N PRO A 128 7.41 3.51 -6.23
CA PRO A 128 6.48 4.57 -6.60
C PRO A 128 5.05 4.03 -6.73
N PHE A 129 4.04 4.80 -6.33
CA PHE A 129 2.66 4.29 -6.27
C PHE A 129 2.16 3.82 -7.62
N TYR A 130 2.40 4.55 -8.70
CA TYR A 130 2.02 4.13 -10.06
C TYR A 130 2.67 2.83 -10.52
N GLU A 131 3.79 2.44 -9.93
CA GLU A 131 4.48 1.20 -10.24
C GLU A 131 4.20 0.06 -9.26
N SER A 132 3.47 0.33 -8.18
CA SER A 132 3.17 -0.63 -7.12
C SER A 132 2.01 -1.55 -7.50
N ASP A 133 1.98 -2.74 -6.97
CA ASP A 133 0.85 -3.67 -7.05
C ASP A 133 -0.06 -3.57 -5.83
N VAL A 134 0.56 -3.30 -4.67
CA VAL A 134 -0.11 -3.13 -3.37
C VAL A 134 0.31 -1.81 -2.77
N ILE A 135 -0.65 -1.08 -2.23
CA ILE A 135 -0.41 0.11 -1.40
C ILE A 135 -0.86 -0.22 0.02
N VAL A 136 0.02 0.03 0.99
CA VAL A 136 -0.27 -0.07 2.42
C VAL A 136 -0.19 1.32 3.01
N ALA A 137 -1.24 1.78 3.66
CA ALA A 137 -1.27 3.12 4.23
C ALA A 137 -2.17 3.19 5.46
N SER A 138 -1.92 4.19 6.29
CA SER A 138 -2.86 4.59 7.33
C SER A 138 -3.93 5.54 6.77
N PRO A 139 -5.06 5.74 7.47
CA PRO A 139 -6.04 6.77 7.11
C PRO A 139 -5.42 8.17 7.01
N LEU A 140 -4.55 8.54 7.95
CA LEU A 140 -3.82 9.81 7.91
C LEU A 140 -2.87 9.89 6.71
N GLY A 141 -2.13 8.82 6.43
CA GLY A 141 -1.24 8.74 5.28
C GLY A 141 -1.98 8.89 3.95
N LEU A 142 -3.17 8.28 3.80
CA LEU A 142 -4.04 8.43 2.64
C LEU A 142 -4.59 9.86 2.52
N ARG A 143 -5.04 10.44 3.62
CA ARG A 143 -5.54 11.82 3.65
C ARG A 143 -4.48 12.81 3.18
N LEU A 144 -3.28 12.72 3.74
CA LEU A 144 -2.17 13.59 3.35
C LEU A 144 -1.77 13.43 1.88
N LEU A 145 -1.91 12.22 1.34
CA LEU A 145 -1.65 11.93 -0.06
C LEU A 145 -2.68 12.62 -0.96
N ILE A 146 -3.97 12.53 -0.63
CA ILE A 146 -5.06 13.17 -1.39
C ILE A 146 -4.97 14.70 -1.31
N GLU A 147 -4.67 15.25 -0.14
CA GLU A 147 -4.62 16.70 0.09
C GLU A 147 -3.40 17.38 -0.53
N LYS A 148 -2.24 16.71 -0.53
CA LYS A 148 -0.96 17.31 -0.96
C LYS A 148 -0.52 16.92 -2.36
N GLU A 149 -0.81 15.70 -2.75
CA GLU A 149 -0.45 15.17 -4.05
C GLU A 149 -1.72 15.21 -4.90
N HIS A 150 -1.91 16.22 -5.73
CA HIS A 150 -3.08 16.32 -6.63
C HIS A 150 -3.17 15.15 -7.63
N GLU A 151 -2.14 14.30 -7.70
CA GLU A 151 -2.07 13.10 -8.52
C GLU A 151 -2.42 11.85 -7.69
N HIS A 152 -3.70 11.53 -7.55
CA HIS A 152 -4.17 10.34 -6.83
C HIS A 152 -5.00 9.39 -7.73
N ASP A 153 -4.89 9.53 -9.04
CA ASP A 153 -5.64 8.74 -10.03
C ASP A 153 -5.39 7.23 -9.91
N TYR A 154 -4.21 6.83 -9.39
CA TYR A 154 -3.91 5.42 -9.16
C TYR A 154 -4.84 4.77 -8.13
N LEU A 155 -5.48 5.52 -7.25
CA LEU A 155 -6.48 4.99 -6.31
C LEU A 155 -7.77 4.55 -7.03
N SER A 156 -8.08 5.12 -8.19
CA SER A 156 -9.25 4.73 -8.99
C SER A 156 -9.14 3.32 -9.59
N SER A 157 -7.94 2.76 -9.63
CA SER A 157 -7.65 1.43 -10.20
C SER A 157 -7.70 0.29 -9.18
N MET A 158 -8.01 0.60 -7.92
CA MET A 158 -8.06 -0.41 -6.86
C MET A 158 -9.20 -1.42 -7.12
N GLU A 159 -8.86 -2.70 -7.09
CA GLU A 159 -9.82 -3.80 -7.23
C GLU A 159 -10.18 -4.41 -5.88
N VAL A 160 -9.27 -4.31 -4.91
CA VAL A 160 -9.44 -4.84 -3.55
C VAL A 160 -9.01 -3.78 -2.55
N VAL A 161 -9.91 -3.46 -1.63
CA VAL A 161 -9.61 -2.63 -0.45
C VAL A 161 -9.82 -3.48 0.79
N MET A 162 -8.78 -3.61 1.58
CA MET A 162 -8.80 -4.30 2.87
C MET A 162 -8.59 -3.27 3.97
N VAL A 163 -9.45 -3.29 4.95
CA VAL A 163 -9.39 -2.41 6.13
C VAL A 163 -9.30 -3.31 7.36
N ASP A 164 -8.20 -3.22 8.08
CA ASP A 164 -7.97 -4.00 9.29
C ASP A 164 -8.00 -3.08 10.53
N GLN A 165 -8.56 -3.55 11.63
CA GLN A 165 -8.76 -2.80 12.88
C GLN A 165 -9.55 -1.49 12.65
N MET A 166 -10.65 -1.58 11.92
CA MET A 166 -11.47 -0.42 11.55
C MET A 166 -12.05 0.29 12.80
N ASP A 167 -12.36 -0.43 13.85
CA ASP A 167 -12.80 0.07 15.15
C ASP A 167 -11.79 1.04 15.75
N VAL A 168 -10.50 0.71 15.69
CA VAL A 168 -9.40 1.57 16.17
C VAL A 168 -9.29 2.85 15.34
N MET A 169 -9.49 2.76 14.02
CA MET A 169 -9.40 3.91 13.12
C MET A 169 -10.57 4.88 13.24
N LEU A 170 -11.68 4.45 13.87
CA LEU A 170 -12.87 5.27 14.08
C LEU A 170 -12.94 5.91 15.47
N MET A 171 -11.98 5.59 16.36
CA MET A 171 -11.85 6.24 17.66
C MET A 171 -11.21 7.62 17.53
#